data_4e3d78cd7097839e32e592a551d8def8
#
_entry.id   4e3d78cd7097839e32e592a551d8def8
#
_cell.length_a   1.000
_cell.length_b   1.000
_cell.length_c   1.000
_cell.angle_alpha   90.00
_cell.angle_beta   90.00
_cell.angle_gamma   90.00
#
_symmetry.space_group_name_H-M   'P 1'
#
loop_
_entity.id
_entity.type
_entity.pdbx_description
1 polymer ?
#
loop_
_entity_poly.entity_id
_entity_poly.type
_entity_poly.pdbx_seq_one_letter_code
_entity_poly.pdbx_strand_id
1 'polypeptide(L)'
;MTRRAIVNAVVAGSVALAAAMPIAVGSRVAAQDDIVTHFKYGSIGTEGTVGLPYPIWRVLPVLFADKLPNRPGQGWEKLGFIFETGSPQSRPIGTSYVEDRVPLVGLNCATCHTGTVRETPASPRQIIPGMPAHQMDLQGYANFLTACANDPRFEAGTLIEAIRKQEPGFSWFTSLTYRFIVIKRVRDAILERAKVNAWFDDRPLQGPGRVDTFNPYKRMFNFDLKTDPTVGTADLPPLFNQRVREGLWLHWDGNNDLVGERNKSAAIGAGATPESIDLASLDRVANWALDLKPPPFPAARIDQTKVARGSQVYQTACASCHAIGGKAVGQVTPLADIGTDPERLNSFTAALAEKMNTLGAGKPWKFSHFRKTNGYANMPLDGIWLRAPYLHNGSVPSLRALLFPDERPRTFYRGYDVYDWQKVGFVSEGPDAERNGVRFDTSERGNSNAGHLYGRDLPPADREALIEFLKTQ
;
A
#
# COMPACT_ATOMS: atom_id res chain seq x y z
N MET A 1 -32.27 -3.25 -41.91
CA MET A 1 -30.83 -2.97 -41.83
C MET A 1 -30.60 -2.22 -40.53
N THR A 2 -30.38 -2.86 -39.63
CA THR A 2 -29.60 -3.20 -38.43
C THR A 2 -29.01 -2.00 -37.69
N ARG A 3 -29.75 -1.56 -36.68
CA ARG A 3 -29.23 -0.84 -35.50
C ARG A 3 -28.47 -1.82 -34.62
N ARG A 4 -27.15 -1.85 -34.66
CA ARG A 4 -26.26 -2.46 -33.64
C ARG A 4 -24.84 -1.96 -33.85
N ALA A 5 -24.49 -0.85 -33.22
CA ALA A 5 -23.11 -0.46 -32.88
C ALA A 5 -23.11 0.91 -32.19
N ILE A 6 -23.57 1.02 -30.97
CA ILE A 6 -23.24 2.12 -30.03
C ILE A 6 -23.62 1.56 -28.65
N VAL A 7 -22.80 0.72 -28.05
CA VAL A 7 -22.72 0.47 -26.61
C VAL A 7 -21.36 -0.21 -26.36
N ASN A 8 -20.31 0.56 -26.16
CA ASN A 8 -19.11 0.14 -25.46
C ASN A 8 -18.15 1.36 -25.33
N ALA A 9 -18.56 2.35 -24.57
CA ALA A 9 -17.65 3.42 -24.15
C ALA A 9 -18.24 4.18 -22.96
N VAL A 10 -18.44 3.50 -21.84
CA VAL A 10 -18.72 4.17 -20.55
C VAL A 10 -18.17 3.28 -19.44
N VAL A 11 -16.88 3.27 -19.21
CA VAL A 11 -16.24 2.99 -17.91
C VAL A 11 -14.80 3.54 -17.96
N ALA A 12 -14.68 4.82 -18.02
CA ALA A 12 -13.53 5.55 -17.50
C ALA A 12 -14.07 6.95 -17.21
N GLY A 13 -14.66 7.11 -16.04
CA GLY A 13 -15.08 8.41 -15.55
C GLY A 13 -13.85 9.24 -15.23
N SER A 14 -13.14 9.64 -16.30
CA SER A 14 -12.07 10.60 -16.25
C SER A 14 -12.68 11.94 -15.86
N VAL A 15 -12.20 12.56 -14.80
CA VAL A 15 -12.26 14.00 -14.63
C VAL A 15 -11.26 14.58 -15.64
N ALA A 16 -11.45 14.25 -16.91
CA ALA A 16 -10.76 14.91 -17.99
C ALA A 16 -11.41 16.28 -18.17
N LEU A 17 -10.76 17.32 -17.72
CA LEU A 17 -10.96 18.67 -18.25
C LEU A 17 -10.39 18.67 -19.69
N ALA A 18 -11.03 17.94 -20.59
CA ALA A 18 -10.64 17.95 -22.00
C ALA A 18 -11.27 19.13 -22.70
N ALA A 19 -10.53 20.24 -22.77
CA ALA A 19 -10.51 21.04 -23.96
C ALA A 19 -9.31 20.53 -24.77
N ALA A 20 -9.55 19.80 -25.86
CA ALA A 20 -8.51 19.34 -26.76
C ALA A 20 -7.84 20.54 -27.42
N MET A 21 -6.65 20.88 -26.97
CA MET A 21 -5.65 21.64 -27.72
C MET A 21 -4.31 20.89 -27.57
N PRO A 22 -3.50 20.78 -28.61
CA PRO A 22 -2.22 20.10 -28.53
C PRO A 22 -1.32 20.86 -27.55
N ILE A 23 -0.96 20.20 -26.45
CA ILE A 23 -0.02 20.73 -25.46
C ILE A 23 1.36 20.48 -26.02
N ALA A 24 2.06 21.54 -26.40
CA ALA A 24 3.50 21.50 -26.53
C ALA A 24 4.07 21.27 -25.14
N VAL A 25 4.51 20.03 -24.87
CA VAL A 25 5.26 19.68 -23.66
C VAL A 25 6.65 20.33 -23.81
N GLY A 26 6.77 21.51 -23.25
CA GLY A 26 8.06 22.12 -23.01
C GLY A 26 8.80 21.30 -21.96
N SER A 27 9.73 20.46 -22.39
CA SER A 27 10.65 19.75 -21.53
C SER A 27 11.53 20.76 -20.79
N ARG A 28 11.07 21.22 -19.62
CA ARG A 28 12.01 21.71 -18.61
C ARG A 28 12.72 20.48 -18.09
N VAL A 29 13.97 20.29 -18.46
CA VAL A 29 14.91 19.42 -17.74
C VAL A 29 15.05 20.05 -16.36
N ALA A 30 14.17 19.67 -15.44
CA ALA A 30 14.36 19.90 -14.02
C ALA A 30 15.66 19.19 -13.64
N ALA A 31 16.49 19.82 -12.80
CA ALA A 31 17.62 19.16 -12.16
C ALA A 31 17.10 17.80 -11.65
N GLN A 32 17.84 16.73 -12.00
CA GLN A 32 17.41 15.36 -11.69
C GLN A 32 17.31 15.25 -10.17
N ASP A 33 16.10 15.28 -9.63
CA ASP A 33 15.85 15.10 -8.20
C ASP A 33 16.57 13.82 -7.73
N ASP A 34 17.14 13.87 -6.53
CA ASP A 34 17.63 12.67 -5.85
C ASP A 34 16.56 11.57 -5.91
N ILE A 35 16.99 10.34 -6.20
CA ILE A 35 16.08 9.22 -6.39
C ILE A 35 15.15 8.97 -5.19
N VAL A 36 15.62 9.23 -3.97
CA VAL A 36 14.82 9.08 -2.75
C VAL A 36 13.72 10.16 -2.69
N THR A 37 14.04 11.39 -3.08
CA THR A 37 13.06 12.47 -3.22
C THR A 37 12.06 12.16 -4.33
N HIS A 38 12.52 11.63 -5.47
CA HIS A 38 11.64 11.18 -6.53
C HIS A 38 10.70 10.04 -6.10
N PHE A 39 11.21 9.04 -5.38
CA PHE A 39 10.38 7.98 -4.81
C PHE A 39 9.31 8.52 -3.87
N LYS A 40 9.66 9.46 -3.01
CA LYS A 40 8.74 10.06 -2.02
C LYS A 40 7.66 10.94 -2.66
N TYR A 41 8.00 11.70 -3.73
CA TYR A 41 7.18 12.80 -4.21
C TYR A 41 6.96 12.83 -5.73
N GLY A 42 7.59 11.94 -6.48
CA GLY A 42 7.46 11.84 -7.94
C GLY A 42 6.12 11.25 -8.39
N SER A 43 5.70 11.64 -9.59
CA SER A 43 4.50 11.10 -10.24
C SER A 43 4.74 9.67 -10.74
N ILE A 44 3.67 8.87 -10.73
CA ILE A 44 3.58 7.57 -11.43
C ILE A 44 2.42 7.56 -12.44
N GLY A 45 1.81 8.73 -12.69
CA GLY A 45 0.72 8.90 -13.63
C GLY A 45 -0.68 8.73 -13.04
N THR A 46 -0.85 8.88 -11.73
CA THR A 46 -2.15 8.74 -11.05
C THR A 46 -2.96 10.02 -11.00
N GLU A 47 -2.35 11.18 -11.15
CA GLU A 47 -2.96 12.50 -10.92
C GLU A 47 -4.12 12.76 -11.86
N GLY A 48 -3.96 12.45 -13.15
CA GLY A 48 -4.97 12.71 -14.18
C GLY A 48 -6.20 11.80 -14.10
N THR A 49 -6.12 10.71 -13.33
CA THR A 49 -7.17 9.67 -13.26
C THR A 49 -7.86 9.61 -11.92
N VAL A 50 -7.10 9.64 -10.83
CA VAL A 50 -7.61 9.49 -9.46
C VAL A 50 -7.21 10.65 -8.56
N GLY A 51 -6.39 11.57 -9.05
CA GLY A 51 -5.92 12.73 -8.31
C GLY A 51 -7.03 13.72 -7.97
N LEU A 52 -6.75 14.57 -7.00
CA LEU A 52 -7.63 15.63 -6.55
C LEU A 52 -6.97 16.99 -6.79
N PRO A 53 -7.74 18.06 -7.06
CA PRO A 53 -7.20 19.42 -7.05
C PRO A 53 -6.50 19.70 -5.70
N TYR A 54 -5.21 20.00 -5.77
CA TYR A 54 -4.39 20.16 -4.57
C TYR A 54 -4.92 21.22 -3.58
N PRO A 55 -5.42 22.40 -4.03
CA PRO A 55 -6.02 23.37 -3.12
C PRO A 55 -7.23 22.82 -2.34
N ILE A 56 -8.08 22.00 -2.99
CA ILE A 56 -9.19 21.32 -2.30
C ILE A 56 -8.63 20.29 -1.34
N TRP A 57 -7.80 19.35 -1.83
CA TRP A 57 -7.24 18.28 -1.01
C TRP A 57 -6.58 18.79 0.27
N ARG A 58 -5.83 19.90 0.20
CA ARG A 58 -5.10 20.47 1.32
C ARG A 58 -6.02 20.99 2.42
N VAL A 59 -7.19 21.52 2.09
CA VAL A 59 -8.11 22.11 3.09
C VAL A 59 -9.07 21.09 3.70
N LEU A 60 -9.28 19.91 3.06
CA LEU A 60 -10.24 18.92 3.56
C LEU A 60 -9.99 18.49 5.02
N PRO A 61 -8.77 18.12 5.45
CA PRO A 61 -8.55 17.62 6.81
C PRO A 61 -8.70 18.70 7.89
N VAL A 62 -8.66 19.97 7.51
CA VAL A 62 -8.91 21.09 8.42
C VAL A 62 -10.41 21.39 8.50
N LEU A 63 -11.06 21.48 7.35
CA LEU A 63 -12.48 21.83 7.26
C LEU A 63 -13.40 20.71 7.78
N PHE A 64 -12.99 19.46 7.60
CA PHE A 64 -13.72 18.26 8.01
C PHE A 64 -12.98 17.47 9.10
N ALA A 65 -12.31 18.17 10.02
CA ALA A 65 -11.57 17.53 11.11
C ALA A 65 -12.45 16.60 11.98
N ASP A 66 -13.74 16.89 12.06
CA ASP A 66 -14.76 16.09 12.74
C ASP A 66 -15.03 14.72 12.08
N LYS A 67 -14.60 14.53 10.83
CA LYS A 67 -14.76 13.26 10.08
C LYS A 67 -13.50 12.40 10.07
N LEU A 68 -12.39 12.93 10.56
CA LEU A 68 -11.15 12.18 10.72
C LEU A 68 -11.26 11.18 11.89
N PRO A 69 -10.56 10.03 11.82
CA PRO A 69 -10.54 9.09 12.94
C PRO A 69 -9.99 9.74 14.22
N ASN A 70 -10.49 9.30 15.37
CA ASN A 70 -10.01 9.76 16.67
C ASN A 70 -8.66 9.08 17.01
N ARG A 71 -7.61 9.46 16.29
CA ARG A 71 -6.22 9.00 16.49
C ARG A 71 -5.31 10.20 16.68
N PRO A 72 -4.16 10.04 17.34
CA PRO A 72 -3.14 11.08 17.43
C PRO A 72 -2.65 11.56 16.06
N GLY A 73 -2.12 12.79 16.03
CA GLY A 73 -1.66 13.46 14.82
C GLY A 73 -2.60 14.56 14.36
N GLN A 74 -2.22 15.24 13.29
CA GLN A 74 -2.98 16.35 12.71
C GLN A 74 -3.36 16.06 11.26
N GLY A 75 -4.58 16.40 10.89
CA GLY A 75 -5.04 16.29 9.52
C GLY A 75 -4.79 14.90 8.91
N TRP A 76 -4.04 14.86 7.82
CA TRP A 76 -3.74 13.62 7.08
C TRP A 76 -2.93 12.59 7.89
N GLU A 77 -2.18 13.01 8.93
CA GLU A 77 -1.44 12.06 9.79
C GLU A 77 -2.37 11.07 10.49
N LYS A 78 -3.61 11.48 10.81
CA LYS A 78 -4.63 10.61 11.42
C LYS A 78 -5.04 9.43 10.51
N LEU A 79 -4.71 9.50 9.22
CA LEU A 79 -4.92 8.45 8.23
C LEU A 79 -3.62 7.71 7.87
N GLY A 80 -2.52 8.03 8.58
CA GLY A 80 -1.22 7.38 8.41
C GLY A 80 -0.29 8.02 7.40
N PHE A 81 -0.60 9.19 6.86
CA PHE A 81 0.34 9.93 6.03
C PHE A 81 1.53 10.45 6.86
N ILE A 82 2.71 10.47 6.26
CA ILE A 82 3.96 10.86 6.90
C ILE A 82 4.43 12.21 6.35
N PHE A 83 4.62 13.19 7.24
CA PHE A 83 5.27 14.45 6.90
C PHE A 83 6.72 14.46 7.38
N GLU A 84 7.63 14.93 6.54
CA GLU A 84 9.03 15.10 6.92
C GLU A 84 9.26 16.46 7.58
N THR A 85 9.83 16.45 8.78
CA THR A 85 10.24 17.67 9.45
C THR A 85 11.34 18.38 8.66
N GLY A 86 11.18 19.66 8.38
CA GLY A 86 12.14 20.45 7.62
C GLY A 86 12.16 20.19 6.11
N SER A 87 11.26 19.36 5.59
CA SER A 87 11.11 19.20 4.13
C SER A 87 10.58 20.49 3.49
N PRO A 88 11.10 20.88 2.31
CA PRO A 88 10.50 21.96 1.53
C PRO A 88 9.14 21.58 0.96
N GLN A 89 8.77 20.30 0.99
CA GLN A 89 7.49 19.81 0.51
C GLN A 89 6.39 20.07 1.54
N SER A 90 5.35 20.79 1.13
CA SER A 90 4.17 21.08 1.99
C SER A 90 3.16 19.92 2.01
N ARG A 91 3.49 18.79 1.40
CA ARG A 91 2.66 17.60 1.30
C ARG A 91 3.37 16.37 1.88
N PRO A 92 2.63 15.34 2.30
CA PRO A 92 3.23 14.15 2.90
C PRO A 92 3.94 13.28 1.85
N ILE A 93 4.85 12.43 2.33
CA ILE A 93 5.46 11.34 1.56
C ILE A 93 4.36 10.47 0.96
N GLY A 94 4.59 10.01 -0.27
CA GLY A 94 3.63 9.18 -0.99
C GLY A 94 2.65 9.98 -1.83
N THR A 95 2.76 11.32 -1.83
CA THR A 95 1.93 12.17 -2.69
C THR A 95 2.77 12.80 -3.80
N SER A 96 2.29 12.69 -5.02
CA SER A 96 2.83 13.39 -6.18
C SER A 96 2.05 14.68 -6.46
N TYR A 97 2.63 15.56 -7.24
CA TYR A 97 2.03 16.85 -7.59
C TYR A 97 2.35 17.18 -9.04
N VAL A 98 1.33 17.52 -9.80
CA VAL A 98 1.46 18.00 -11.16
C VAL A 98 0.90 19.42 -11.24
N GLU A 99 1.75 20.35 -11.66
CA GLU A 99 1.36 21.74 -11.87
C GLU A 99 0.71 21.86 -13.26
N ASP A 100 -0.57 22.18 -13.26
CA ASP A 100 -1.37 22.47 -14.44
C ASP A 100 -2.33 23.61 -14.10
N ARG A 101 -3.23 23.98 -15.02
CA ARG A 101 -4.30 25.00 -14.78
C ARG A 101 -5.10 24.74 -13.51
N VAL A 102 -5.32 23.47 -13.19
CA VAL A 102 -5.81 22.98 -11.92
C VAL A 102 -4.73 22.03 -11.36
N PRO A 103 -3.93 22.46 -10.39
CA PRO A 103 -2.86 21.61 -9.85
C PRO A 103 -3.45 20.38 -9.17
N LEU A 104 -2.90 19.21 -9.47
CA LEU A 104 -3.42 17.93 -9.02
C LEU A 104 -2.43 17.24 -8.07
N VAL A 105 -2.96 16.59 -7.04
CA VAL A 105 -2.23 15.67 -6.16
C VAL A 105 -2.71 14.25 -6.41
N GLY A 106 -1.76 13.32 -6.57
CA GLY A 106 -2.00 11.89 -6.67
C GLY A 106 -1.27 11.11 -5.58
N LEU A 107 -1.49 9.81 -5.53
CA LEU A 107 -0.71 8.89 -4.69
C LEU A 107 0.34 8.18 -5.55
N ASN A 108 1.50 7.87 -4.93
CA ASN A 108 2.59 7.17 -5.60
C ASN A 108 3.07 5.95 -4.79
N CYS A 109 4.16 5.31 -5.22
CA CYS A 109 4.68 4.09 -4.59
C CYS A 109 4.98 4.27 -3.10
N ALA A 110 5.48 5.43 -2.68
CA ALA A 110 5.86 5.67 -1.30
C ALA A 110 4.67 5.73 -0.33
N THR A 111 3.43 5.93 -0.81
CA THR A 111 2.21 5.82 0.02
C THR A 111 2.11 4.45 0.69
N CYS A 112 2.42 3.39 -0.07
CA CYS A 112 2.34 2.00 0.39
C CYS A 112 3.67 1.45 0.87
N HIS A 113 4.78 2.11 0.51
CA HIS A 113 6.13 1.59 0.71
C HIS A 113 7.05 2.58 1.45
N THR A 114 6.50 3.35 2.39
CA THR A 114 7.28 4.11 3.38
C THR A 114 6.64 3.95 4.75
N GLY A 115 7.37 3.37 5.68
CA GLY A 115 6.94 3.21 7.06
C GLY A 115 7.78 4.04 8.02
N THR A 116 7.37 4.04 9.29
CA THR A 116 8.11 4.70 10.38
C THR A 116 8.33 3.74 11.54
N VAL A 117 9.44 3.93 12.26
CA VAL A 117 9.77 3.22 13.49
C VAL A 117 10.10 4.25 14.56
N ARG A 118 9.64 4.04 15.78
CA ARG A 118 9.99 4.84 16.96
C ARG A 118 10.42 3.96 18.11
N GLU A 119 11.31 4.48 18.92
CA GLU A 119 11.74 3.86 20.17
C GLU A 119 10.66 3.95 21.25
N THR A 120 10.07 5.12 21.41
CA THR A 120 9.02 5.46 22.37
C THR A 120 8.01 6.41 21.74
N PRO A 121 6.85 6.64 22.36
CA PRO A 121 5.89 7.63 21.86
C PRO A 121 6.46 9.05 21.69
N ALA A 122 7.47 9.40 22.51
CA ALA A 122 8.12 10.71 22.50
C ALA A 122 9.35 10.79 21.57
N SER A 123 9.85 9.64 21.09
CA SER A 123 11.02 9.61 20.21
C SER A 123 10.69 10.12 18.81
N PRO A 124 11.67 10.72 18.09
CA PRO A 124 11.52 11.04 16.68
C PRO A 124 11.20 9.79 15.85
N ARG A 125 10.39 9.98 14.81
CA ARG A 125 10.11 8.93 13.82
C ARG A 125 11.34 8.72 12.93
N GLN A 126 11.81 7.50 12.82
CA GLN A 126 12.71 7.09 11.77
C GLN A 126 11.88 6.73 10.53
N ILE A 127 11.99 7.53 9.48
CA ILE A 127 11.28 7.30 8.21
C ILE A 127 12.13 6.36 7.36
N ILE A 128 11.54 5.25 6.90
CA ILE A 128 12.26 4.21 6.17
C ILE A 128 11.59 3.99 4.79
N PRO A 129 12.17 4.57 3.72
CA PRO A 129 11.73 4.30 2.34
C PRO A 129 11.93 2.83 1.98
N GLY A 130 10.97 2.24 1.28
CA GLY A 130 10.97 0.82 0.91
C GLY A 130 10.39 -0.13 1.97
N MET A 131 10.17 0.34 3.19
CA MET A 131 9.47 -0.38 4.25
C MET A 131 7.96 -0.42 3.96
N PRO A 132 7.22 -1.50 4.32
CA PRO A 132 5.77 -1.50 4.30
C PRO A 132 5.18 -0.32 5.09
N ALA A 133 4.22 0.39 4.51
CA ALA A 133 3.54 1.51 5.17
C ALA A 133 2.50 0.99 6.18
N HIS A 134 2.94 0.32 7.25
CA HIS A 134 2.08 -0.35 8.23
C HIS A 134 1.07 0.57 8.93
N GLN A 135 1.27 1.88 8.90
CA GLN A 135 0.39 2.89 9.50
C GLN A 135 -0.63 3.48 8.51
N MET A 136 -0.42 3.32 7.19
CA MET A 136 -1.26 3.93 6.15
C MET A 136 -2.62 3.24 6.04
N ASP A 137 -3.69 4.00 6.23
CA ASP A 137 -5.08 3.55 6.14
C ASP A 137 -5.74 4.04 4.84
N LEU A 138 -5.53 3.28 3.75
CA LEU A 138 -6.03 3.63 2.42
C LEU A 138 -7.56 3.60 2.34
N GLN A 139 -8.20 2.63 3.00
CA GLN A 139 -9.67 2.57 3.06
C GLN A 139 -10.21 3.72 3.90
N GLY A 140 -9.59 4.03 5.04
CA GLY A 140 -9.92 5.19 5.86
C GLY A 140 -9.79 6.50 5.09
N TYR A 141 -8.76 6.63 4.24
CA TYR A 141 -8.60 7.79 3.36
C TYR A 141 -9.75 7.90 2.35
N ALA A 142 -10.12 6.82 1.67
CA ALA A 142 -11.25 6.81 0.74
C ALA A 142 -12.59 7.13 1.43
N ASN A 143 -12.80 6.55 2.61
CA ASN A 143 -14.00 6.80 3.43
C ASN A 143 -14.09 8.25 3.90
N PHE A 144 -12.95 8.84 4.31
CA PHE A 144 -12.89 10.26 4.69
C PHE A 144 -13.27 11.17 3.50
N LEU A 145 -12.71 10.94 2.31
CA LEU A 145 -13.08 11.72 1.12
C LEU A 145 -14.58 11.62 0.82
N THR A 146 -15.14 10.42 0.91
CA THR A 146 -16.59 10.18 0.71
C THR A 146 -17.41 10.89 1.76
N ALA A 147 -17.01 10.85 3.02
CA ALA A 147 -17.69 11.55 4.12
C ALA A 147 -17.63 13.07 3.92
N CYS A 148 -16.52 13.63 3.44
CA CYS A 148 -16.42 15.05 3.08
C CYS A 148 -17.39 15.39 1.94
N ALA A 149 -17.41 14.63 0.86
CA ALA A 149 -18.24 14.91 -0.31
C ALA A 149 -19.75 14.82 -0.02
N ASN A 150 -20.16 14.02 0.96
CA ASN A 150 -21.54 13.92 1.43
C ASN A 150 -21.95 15.06 2.40
N ASP A 151 -20.97 15.77 2.98
CA ASP A 151 -21.25 16.84 3.93
C ASP A 151 -21.75 18.12 3.23
N PRO A 152 -22.78 18.80 3.76
CA PRO A 152 -23.25 20.07 3.20
C PRO A 152 -22.16 21.15 3.08
N ARG A 153 -21.16 21.14 3.94
CA ARG A 153 -20.01 22.07 3.89
C ARG A 153 -19.14 21.87 2.63
N PHE A 154 -19.27 20.74 1.90
CA PHE A 154 -18.55 20.54 0.65
C PHE A 154 -19.23 21.34 -0.48
N GLU A 155 -19.18 22.64 -0.36
CA GLU A 155 -19.78 23.59 -1.30
C GLU A 155 -18.79 24.72 -1.62
N ALA A 156 -19.08 25.48 -2.70
CA ALA A 156 -18.12 26.40 -3.26
C ALA A 156 -17.73 27.57 -2.34
N GLY A 157 -18.68 28.12 -1.58
CA GLY A 157 -18.39 29.23 -0.67
C GLY A 157 -17.39 28.82 0.40
N THR A 158 -17.72 27.77 1.11
CA THR A 158 -16.92 27.22 2.23
C THR A 158 -15.54 26.77 1.79
N LEU A 159 -15.44 26.00 0.69
CA LEU A 159 -14.15 25.51 0.20
C LEU A 159 -13.25 26.63 -0.31
N ILE A 160 -13.78 27.61 -1.07
CA ILE A 160 -12.99 28.74 -1.57
C ILE A 160 -12.49 29.62 -0.44
N GLU A 161 -13.31 29.85 0.58
CA GLU A 161 -12.90 30.59 1.78
C GLU A 161 -11.74 29.88 2.50
N ALA A 162 -11.85 28.56 2.72
CA ALA A 162 -10.81 27.76 3.33
C ALA A 162 -9.51 27.77 2.49
N ILE A 163 -9.62 27.63 1.16
CA ILE A 163 -8.48 27.70 0.25
C ILE A 163 -7.77 29.05 0.35
N ARG A 164 -8.49 30.16 0.29
CA ARG A 164 -7.93 31.52 0.37
C ARG A 164 -7.20 31.78 1.70
N LYS A 165 -7.69 31.22 2.82
CA LYS A 165 -7.01 31.31 4.12
C LYS A 165 -5.63 30.63 4.10
N GLN A 166 -5.48 29.54 3.37
CA GLN A 166 -4.21 28.81 3.26
C GLN A 166 -3.33 29.26 2.10
N GLU A 167 -3.92 29.91 1.09
CA GLU A 167 -3.28 30.32 -0.16
C GLU A 167 -3.72 31.74 -0.52
N PRO A 168 -3.10 32.78 0.09
CA PRO A 168 -3.46 34.17 -0.16
C PRO A 168 -3.37 34.59 -1.64
N GLY A 169 -2.53 33.90 -2.43
CA GLY A 169 -2.42 34.10 -3.88
C GLY A 169 -3.55 33.48 -4.74
N PHE A 170 -4.53 32.79 -4.13
CA PHE A 170 -5.64 32.19 -4.87
C PHE A 170 -6.54 33.24 -5.50
N SER A 171 -6.35 33.46 -6.83
CA SER A 171 -6.94 34.57 -7.54
C SER A 171 -8.47 34.50 -7.59
N TRP A 172 -9.11 35.64 -7.81
CA TRP A 172 -10.56 35.67 -7.96
C TRP A 172 -11.00 34.95 -9.26
N PHE A 173 -10.24 35.02 -10.35
CA PHE A 173 -10.52 34.31 -11.58
C PHE A 173 -10.46 32.79 -11.36
N THR A 174 -9.43 32.29 -10.70
CA THR A 174 -9.32 30.90 -10.30
C THR A 174 -10.50 30.49 -9.42
N SER A 175 -10.92 31.39 -8.51
CA SER A 175 -12.10 31.15 -7.66
C SER A 175 -13.40 30.97 -8.45
N LEU A 176 -13.58 31.69 -9.54
CA LEU A 176 -14.76 31.50 -10.41
C LEU A 176 -14.76 30.11 -11.07
N THR A 177 -13.60 29.67 -11.58
CA THR A 177 -13.46 28.32 -12.16
C THR A 177 -13.74 27.24 -11.11
N TYR A 178 -13.21 27.42 -9.89
CA TYR A 178 -13.48 26.49 -8.79
C TYR A 178 -14.95 26.51 -8.39
N ARG A 179 -15.57 27.67 -8.26
CA ARG A 179 -16.98 27.85 -7.86
C ARG A 179 -17.95 27.16 -8.81
N PHE A 180 -17.76 27.33 -10.11
CA PHE A 180 -18.76 26.90 -11.07
C PHE A 180 -18.45 25.55 -11.72
N ILE A 181 -17.19 25.08 -11.67
CA ILE A 181 -16.77 23.86 -12.38
C ILE A 181 -16.11 22.87 -11.45
N VAL A 182 -14.98 23.25 -10.81
CA VAL A 182 -14.06 22.28 -10.21
C VAL A 182 -14.69 21.60 -8.99
N ILE A 183 -15.23 22.37 -8.04
CA ILE A 183 -15.75 21.83 -6.78
C ILE A 183 -16.90 20.85 -7.01
N LYS A 184 -17.84 21.21 -7.89
CA LYS A 184 -18.95 20.31 -8.23
C LYS A 184 -18.43 19.01 -8.87
N ARG A 185 -17.51 19.09 -9.83
CA ARG A 185 -16.95 17.91 -10.52
C ARG A 185 -16.18 17.01 -9.55
N VAL A 186 -15.41 17.59 -8.64
CA VAL A 186 -14.67 16.84 -7.62
C VAL A 186 -15.63 16.09 -6.70
N ARG A 187 -16.67 16.78 -6.21
CA ARG A 187 -17.71 16.16 -5.39
C ARG A 187 -18.35 14.98 -6.11
N ASP A 188 -18.82 15.22 -7.33
CA ASP A 188 -19.51 14.21 -8.14
C ASP A 188 -18.59 12.99 -8.41
N ALA A 189 -17.30 13.23 -8.69
CA ALA A 189 -16.32 12.18 -8.92
C ALA A 189 -16.03 11.35 -7.69
N ILE A 190 -15.94 11.97 -6.50
CA ILE A 190 -15.74 11.24 -5.23
C ILE A 190 -16.98 10.36 -4.95
N LEU A 191 -18.17 10.92 -5.10
CA LEU A 191 -19.42 10.18 -4.83
C LEU A 191 -19.65 9.06 -5.83
N GLU A 192 -19.32 9.25 -7.10
CA GLU A 192 -19.42 8.20 -8.10
C GLU A 192 -18.42 7.06 -7.80
N ARG A 193 -17.19 7.40 -7.41
CA ARG A 193 -16.21 6.40 -6.96
C ARG A 193 -16.68 5.63 -5.73
N ALA A 194 -17.32 6.31 -4.78
CA ALA A 194 -17.90 5.66 -3.60
C ALA A 194 -18.97 4.64 -4.00
N LYS A 195 -19.91 5.00 -4.90
CA LYS A 195 -20.92 4.05 -5.41
C LYS A 195 -20.31 2.83 -6.09
N VAL A 196 -19.29 3.07 -6.92
CA VAL A 196 -18.61 2.00 -7.64
C VAL A 196 -17.81 1.10 -6.70
N ASN A 197 -17.39 1.59 -5.55
CA ASN A 197 -16.67 0.86 -4.51
C ASN A 197 -17.57 0.40 -3.35
N ALA A 198 -18.88 0.47 -3.45
CA ALA A 198 -19.82 0.05 -2.40
C ALA A 198 -19.64 -1.42 -1.97
N TRP A 199 -19.00 -2.25 -2.80
CA TRP A 199 -18.60 -3.60 -2.43
C TRP A 199 -17.66 -3.69 -1.21
N PHE A 200 -16.98 -2.59 -0.85
CA PHE A 200 -16.19 -2.52 0.39
C PHE A 200 -17.03 -2.75 1.65
N ASP A 201 -18.29 -2.29 1.63
CA ASP A 201 -19.18 -2.35 2.78
C ASP A 201 -19.54 -3.79 3.18
N ASP A 202 -19.42 -4.73 2.22
CA ASP A 202 -19.68 -6.16 2.41
C ASP A 202 -18.43 -6.96 2.79
N ARG A 203 -17.30 -6.30 3.06
CA ARG A 203 -16.00 -6.91 3.40
C ARG A 203 -15.49 -6.42 4.74
N PRO A 204 -14.70 -7.23 5.47
CA PRO A 204 -14.01 -6.75 6.66
C PRO A 204 -13.13 -5.54 6.37
N LEU A 205 -12.99 -4.66 7.35
CA LEU A 205 -12.13 -3.47 7.24
C LEU A 205 -10.70 -3.90 6.91
N GLN A 206 -10.09 -3.22 5.95
CA GLN A 206 -8.69 -3.45 5.61
C GLN A 206 -7.78 -2.98 6.76
N GLY A 207 -8.02 -1.77 7.25
CA GLY A 207 -7.23 -1.15 8.30
C GLY A 207 -5.83 -0.74 7.86
N PRO A 208 -5.03 -0.17 8.78
CA PRO A 208 -3.69 0.31 8.48
C PRO A 208 -2.76 -0.78 7.96
N GLY A 209 -1.94 -0.43 6.96
CA GLY A 209 -0.92 -1.31 6.38
C GLY A 209 -1.45 -2.37 5.43
N ARG A 210 -2.72 -2.32 5.05
CA ARG A 210 -3.37 -3.35 4.22
C ARG A 210 -4.15 -2.73 3.06
N VAL A 211 -4.30 -3.52 2.00
CA VAL A 211 -5.11 -3.15 0.83
C VAL A 211 -5.71 -4.40 0.18
N ASP A 212 -6.95 -4.30 -0.31
CA ASP A 212 -7.51 -5.31 -1.19
C ASP A 212 -6.87 -5.17 -2.58
N THR A 213 -6.07 -6.16 -2.97
CA THR A 213 -5.26 -6.11 -4.18
C THR A 213 -5.97 -6.61 -5.43
N PHE A 214 -7.13 -7.28 -5.31
CA PHE A 214 -7.76 -7.97 -6.43
C PHE A 214 -9.16 -7.49 -6.78
N ASN A 215 -9.98 -7.17 -5.80
CA ASN A 215 -11.35 -6.73 -6.07
C ASN A 215 -11.40 -5.40 -6.87
N PRO A 216 -10.49 -4.42 -6.72
CA PRO A 216 -10.42 -3.27 -7.62
C PRO A 216 -10.19 -3.69 -9.09
N TYR A 217 -9.34 -4.68 -9.35
CA TYR A 217 -9.12 -5.21 -10.71
C TYR A 217 -10.33 -5.99 -11.23
N LYS A 218 -10.94 -6.84 -10.39
CA LYS A 218 -12.19 -7.52 -10.77
C LYS A 218 -13.24 -6.51 -11.20
N ARG A 219 -13.41 -5.42 -10.45
CA ARG A 219 -14.30 -4.34 -10.82
C ARG A 219 -13.90 -3.68 -12.15
N MET A 220 -12.61 -3.38 -12.34
CA MET A 220 -12.09 -2.81 -13.60
C MET A 220 -12.45 -3.68 -14.80
N PHE A 221 -12.43 -5.00 -14.64
CA PHE A 221 -12.78 -5.97 -15.68
C PHE A 221 -14.25 -6.40 -15.66
N ASN A 222 -15.12 -5.68 -14.93
CA ASN A 222 -16.56 -5.93 -14.84
C ASN A 222 -16.94 -7.31 -14.29
N PHE A 223 -16.16 -7.86 -13.37
CA PHE A 223 -16.60 -9.03 -12.58
C PHE A 223 -17.74 -8.61 -11.64
N ASP A 224 -18.67 -9.50 -11.42
CA ASP A 224 -19.78 -9.26 -10.49
C ASP A 224 -19.33 -9.50 -9.05
N LEU A 225 -19.01 -8.41 -8.34
CA LEU A 225 -18.58 -8.44 -6.94
C LEU A 225 -19.71 -8.70 -5.94
N LYS A 226 -20.98 -8.74 -6.39
CA LYS A 226 -22.12 -9.11 -5.53
C LYS A 226 -22.19 -10.62 -5.34
N THR A 227 -21.80 -11.37 -6.36
CA THR A 227 -21.78 -12.84 -6.32
C THR A 227 -20.40 -13.39 -5.94
N ASP A 228 -19.36 -12.57 -5.96
CA ASP A 228 -18.01 -12.92 -5.52
C ASP A 228 -17.68 -12.24 -4.17
N PRO A 229 -17.94 -12.91 -3.05
CA PRO A 229 -17.73 -12.33 -1.74
C PRO A 229 -16.28 -12.44 -1.23
N THR A 230 -15.31 -12.86 -2.05
CA THR A 230 -13.92 -13.09 -1.62
C THR A 230 -13.23 -11.83 -1.12
N VAL A 231 -12.30 -11.99 -0.20
CA VAL A 231 -11.51 -10.92 0.41
C VAL A 231 -10.09 -10.96 -0.15
N GLY A 232 -9.74 -9.98 -0.99
CA GLY A 232 -8.41 -9.87 -1.61
C GLY A 232 -7.39 -9.13 -0.75
N THR A 233 -7.74 -8.80 0.49
CA THR A 233 -6.93 -7.97 1.39
C THR A 233 -5.61 -8.66 1.76
N ALA A 234 -4.52 -7.92 1.62
CA ALA A 234 -3.18 -8.34 1.99
C ALA A 234 -2.42 -7.22 2.69
N ASP A 235 -1.40 -7.60 3.43
CA ASP A 235 -0.43 -6.68 3.99
C ASP A 235 0.44 -6.05 2.90
N LEU A 236 0.86 -4.80 3.09
CA LEU A 236 1.73 -4.12 2.13
C LEU A 236 3.14 -4.75 2.18
N PRO A 237 3.74 -5.13 1.04
CA PRO A 237 5.06 -5.76 1.03
C PRO A 237 6.19 -4.71 1.05
N PRO A 238 7.43 -5.09 1.45
CA PRO A 238 8.61 -4.25 1.29
C PRO A 238 9.06 -4.15 -0.18
N LEU A 239 9.84 -3.10 -0.49
CA LEU A 239 10.51 -2.93 -1.78
C LEU A 239 12.00 -3.29 -1.76
N PHE A 240 12.52 -3.75 -0.63
CA PHE A 240 13.95 -4.03 -0.50
C PHE A 240 14.44 -5.10 -1.48
N ASN A 241 15.66 -4.89 -2.00
CA ASN A 241 16.49 -5.94 -2.63
C ASN A 241 15.78 -6.70 -3.75
N GLN A 242 15.12 -5.99 -4.68
CA GLN A 242 14.31 -6.63 -5.72
C GLN A 242 15.15 -7.50 -6.68
N ARG A 243 16.45 -7.21 -6.84
CA ARG A 243 17.37 -7.98 -7.70
C ARG A 243 17.41 -9.48 -7.36
N VAL A 244 17.47 -9.80 -6.07
CA VAL A 244 17.48 -11.22 -5.63
C VAL A 244 16.15 -11.93 -5.82
N ARG A 245 15.13 -11.21 -6.25
CA ARG A 245 13.78 -11.71 -6.51
C ARG A 245 13.48 -11.85 -8.01
N GLU A 246 14.41 -11.48 -8.87
CA GLU A 246 14.27 -11.70 -10.31
C GLU A 246 14.20 -13.20 -10.60
N GLY A 247 13.20 -13.61 -11.39
CA GLY A 247 12.95 -15.02 -11.72
C GLY A 247 12.27 -15.83 -10.62
N LEU A 248 11.96 -15.22 -9.44
CA LEU A 248 11.15 -15.86 -8.42
C LEU A 248 9.67 -15.59 -8.67
N TRP A 249 8.79 -16.47 -8.18
CA TRP A 249 7.37 -16.19 -8.16
C TRP A 249 7.06 -15.11 -7.13
N LEU A 250 6.48 -14.02 -7.61
CA LEU A 250 6.29 -12.77 -6.88
C LEU A 250 4.85 -12.63 -6.36
N HIS A 251 4.60 -11.55 -5.64
CA HIS A 251 3.42 -11.33 -4.82
C HIS A 251 3.34 -12.36 -3.68
N TRP A 252 2.33 -12.25 -2.84
CA TRP A 252 2.16 -13.20 -1.75
C TRP A 252 1.85 -14.61 -2.25
N ASP A 253 1.04 -14.71 -3.29
CA ASP A 253 0.53 -15.94 -3.87
C ASP A 253 1.30 -16.44 -5.11
N GLY A 254 2.42 -15.82 -5.46
CA GLY A 254 3.24 -16.26 -6.59
C GLY A 254 2.54 -16.12 -7.94
N ASN A 255 1.66 -15.15 -8.10
CA ASN A 255 0.83 -15.01 -9.28
C ASN A 255 1.52 -14.32 -10.47
N ASN A 256 2.78 -13.91 -10.32
CA ASN A 256 3.59 -13.29 -11.37
C ASN A 256 5.08 -13.56 -11.09
N ASP A 257 5.94 -13.64 -12.11
CA ASP A 257 7.38 -13.89 -11.98
C ASP A 257 8.24 -12.79 -12.62
N LEU A 258 7.63 -11.69 -13.07
CA LEU A 258 8.32 -10.57 -13.69
C LEU A 258 8.20 -9.29 -12.85
N VAL A 259 9.34 -8.86 -12.25
CA VAL A 259 9.40 -7.67 -11.40
C VAL A 259 8.83 -6.42 -12.10
N GLY A 260 9.12 -6.25 -13.39
CA GLY A 260 8.61 -5.11 -14.17
C GLY A 260 7.08 -5.09 -14.31
N GLU A 261 6.43 -6.25 -14.52
CA GLU A 261 4.96 -6.33 -14.56
C GLU A 261 4.36 -6.10 -13.17
N ARG A 262 4.97 -6.65 -12.13
CA ARG A 262 4.55 -6.42 -10.74
C ARG A 262 4.53 -4.93 -10.40
N ASN A 263 5.60 -4.20 -10.74
CA ASN A 263 5.71 -2.77 -10.44
C ASN A 263 4.66 -1.96 -11.23
N LYS A 264 4.46 -2.28 -12.52
CA LYS A 264 3.43 -1.62 -13.34
C LYS A 264 2.01 -1.95 -12.87
N SER A 265 1.76 -3.20 -12.44
CA SER A 265 0.45 -3.57 -11.88
C SER A 265 0.18 -2.79 -10.59
N ALA A 266 1.17 -2.59 -9.71
CA ALA A 266 0.98 -1.77 -8.53
C ALA A 266 0.60 -0.32 -8.87
N ALA A 267 1.23 0.29 -9.89
CA ALA A 267 0.87 1.63 -10.35
C ALA A 267 -0.57 1.71 -10.91
N ILE A 268 -1.00 0.70 -11.68
CA ILE A 268 -2.37 0.61 -12.19
C ILE A 268 -3.35 0.41 -11.01
N GLY A 269 -3.02 -0.45 -10.06
CA GLY A 269 -3.81 -0.64 -8.84
C GLY A 269 -3.94 0.63 -8.00
N ALA A 270 -2.93 1.51 -8.01
CA ALA A 270 -2.97 2.82 -7.37
C ALA A 270 -3.78 3.86 -8.17
N GLY A 271 -4.20 3.54 -9.40
CA GLY A 271 -5.08 4.37 -10.21
C GLY A 271 -4.48 4.92 -11.50
N ALA A 272 -3.23 4.58 -11.86
CA ALA A 272 -2.74 4.85 -13.21
C ALA A 272 -3.52 4.02 -14.25
N THR A 273 -3.54 4.47 -15.48
CA THR A 273 -4.09 3.70 -16.62
C THR A 273 -2.99 3.36 -17.61
N PRO A 274 -3.22 2.46 -18.57
CA PRO A 274 -2.27 2.21 -19.64
C PRO A 274 -1.86 3.46 -20.46
N GLU A 275 -2.67 4.51 -20.42
CA GLU A 275 -2.44 5.79 -21.11
C GLU A 275 -1.71 6.81 -20.23
N SER A 276 -1.98 6.80 -18.91
CA SER A 276 -1.46 7.81 -17.97
C SER A 276 -0.20 7.37 -17.23
N ILE A 277 0.11 6.07 -17.22
CA ILE A 277 1.25 5.50 -16.48
C ILE A 277 2.58 6.14 -16.91
N ASP A 278 3.32 6.69 -15.95
CA ASP A 278 4.66 7.25 -16.20
C ASP A 278 5.72 6.16 -16.11
N LEU A 279 6.02 5.55 -17.26
CA LEU A 279 6.99 4.45 -17.35
C LEU A 279 8.41 4.90 -16.99
N ALA A 280 8.82 6.13 -17.36
CA ALA A 280 10.15 6.63 -17.06
C ALA A 280 10.35 6.82 -15.54
N SER A 281 9.34 7.38 -14.87
CA SER A 281 9.32 7.50 -13.41
C SER A 281 9.35 6.14 -12.72
N LEU A 282 8.52 5.18 -13.19
CA LEU A 282 8.50 3.83 -12.64
C LEU A 282 9.84 3.10 -12.82
N ASP A 283 10.47 3.22 -13.97
CA ASP A 283 11.77 2.59 -14.25
C ASP A 283 12.88 3.18 -13.36
N ARG A 284 12.85 4.49 -13.08
CA ARG A 284 13.77 5.10 -12.10
C ARG A 284 13.60 4.50 -10.71
N VAL A 285 12.36 4.40 -10.22
CA VAL A 285 12.07 3.80 -8.91
C VAL A 285 12.41 2.30 -8.91
N ALA A 286 12.09 1.56 -9.96
CA ALA A 286 12.41 0.15 -10.08
C ALA A 286 13.91 -0.10 -10.02
N ASN A 287 14.70 0.66 -10.78
CA ASN A 287 16.17 0.54 -10.78
C ASN A 287 16.78 0.82 -9.40
N TRP A 288 16.25 1.81 -8.69
CA TRP A 288 16.68 2.07 -7.31
C TRP A 288 16.31 0.92 -6.37
N ALA A 289 15.11 0.37 -6.48
CA ALA A 289 14.61 -0.70 -5.63
C ALA A 289 15.32 -2.05 -5.87
N LEU A 290 16.00 -2.24 -7.02
CA LEU A 290 16.79 -3.45 -7.28
C LEU A 290 17.81 -3.70 -6.16
N ASP A 291 18.50 -2.66 -5.72
CA ASP A 291 19.61 -2.75 -4.78
C ASP A 291 19.33 -2.02 -3.44
N LEU A 292 18.09 -1.57 -3.22
CA LEU A 292 17.70 -0.94 -1.97
C LEU A 292 17.83 -1.91 -0.81
N LYS A 293 18.76 -1.65 0.11
CA LYS A 293 18.98 -2.48 1.30
C LYS A 293 18.06 -2.04 2.44
N PRO A 294 17.51 -3.00 3.21
CA PRO A 294 16.87 -2.65 4.47
C PRO A 294 17.92 -2.11 5.45
N PRO A 295 17.59 -1.13 6.29
CA PRO A 295 18.46 -0.75 7.38
C PRO A 295 18.63 -1.94 8.34
N PRO A 296 19.84 -2.11 8.93
CA PRO A 296 20.10 -3.18 9.87
C PRO A 296 19.31 -2.99 11.16
N PHE A 297 18.95 -4.08 11.79
CA PHE A 297 18.43 -4.06 13.17
C PHE A 297 19.49 -3.47 14.11
N PRO A 298 19.14 -2.66 15.14
CA PRO A 298 20.12 -2.06 16.05
C PRO A 298 20.99 -3.13 16.76
N ALA A 299 22.29 -3.12 16.47
CA ALA A 299 23.21 -4.17 16.93
C ALA A 299 23.23 -4.33 18.46
N ALA A 300 23.07 -3.23 19.21
CA ALA A 300 23.01 -3.26 20.68
C ALA A 300 21.81 -4.02 21.27
N ARG A 301 20.82 -4.36 20.42
CA ARG A 301 19.60 -5.07 20.80
C ARG A 301 19.59 -6.53 20.33
N ILE A 302 20.72 -7.03 19.86
CA ILE A 302 20.91 -8.42 19.44
C ILE A 302 21.70 -9.15 20.54
N ASP A 303 21.15 -10.22 21.06
CA ASP A 303 21.88 -11.13 21.96
C ASP A 303 22.84 -11.99 21.12
N GLN A 304 24.07 -11.50 20.98
CA GLN A 304 25.13 -12.14 20.18
C GLN A 304 25.46 -13.57 20.65
N THR A 305 25.19 -13.90 21.91
CA THR A 305 25.44 -15.26 22.42
C THR A 305 24.53 -16.32 21.82
N LYS A 306 23.36 -15.89 21.33
CA LYS A 306 22.35 -16.77 20.71
C LYS A 306 22.43 -16.84 19.21
N VAL A 307 23.07 -15.86 18.53
CA VAL A 307 23.08 -15.75 17.06
C VAL A 307 23.64 -17.00 16.38
N ALA A 308 24.74 -17.55 16.88
CA ALA A 308 25.36 -18.75 16.28
C ALA A 308 24.42 -19.98 16.34
N ARG A 309 23.75 -20.18 17.48
CA ARG A 309 22.74 -21.26 17.62
C ARG A 309 21.54 -21.00 16.72
N GLY A 310 21.02 -19.77 16.69
CA GLY A 310 19.92 -19.35 15.81
C GLY A 310 20.23 -19.58 14.34
N SER A 311 21.47 -19.30 13.89
CA SER A 311 21.92 -19.59 12.54
C SER A 311 21.84 -21.08 12.20
N GLN A 312 22.29 -21.98 13.11
CA GLN A 312 22.17 -23.43 12.93
C GLN A 312 20.71 -23.88 12.78
N VAL A 313 19.83 -23.36 13.64
CA VAL A 313 18.39 -23.64 13.58
C VAL A 313 17.80 -23.15 12.26
N TYR A 314 18.16 -21.94 11.83
CA TYR A 314 17.71 -21.38 10.55
C TYR A 314 18.12 -22.26 9.39
N GLN A 315 19.38 -22.69 9.33
CA GLN A 315 19.88 -23.55 8.24
C GLN A 315 19.12 -24.86 8.11
N THR A 316 18.71 -25.45 9.24
CA THR A 316 18.00 -26.74 9.25
C THR A 316 16.51 -26.62 9.03
N ALA A 317 15.86 -25.59 9.57
CA ALA A 317 14.40 -25.49 9.63
C ALA A 317 13.79 -24.46 8.63
N CYS A 318 14.57 -23.47 8.15
CA CYS A 318 14.02 -22.31 7.44
C CYS A 318 14.71 -22.03 6.11
N ALA A 319 16.01 -22.30 6.00
CA ALA A 319 16.85 -21.85 4.88
C ALA A 319 16.42 -22.42 3.53
N SER A 320 15.88 -23.63 3.46
CA SER A 320 15.39 -24.23 2.21
C SER A 320 14.37 -23.33 1.50
N CYS A 321 13.47 -22.72 2.28
CA CYS A 321 12.39 -21.84 1.76
C CYS A 321 12.75 -20.36 1.79
N HIS A 322 13.71 -19.93 2.64
CA HIS A 322 13.90 -18.51 2.93
C HIS A 322 15.30 -17.96 2.70
N ALA A 323 16.33 -18.80 2.58
CA ALA A 323 17.67 -18.31 2.24
C ALA A 323 17.76 -17.96 0.75
N ILE A 324 18.46 -16.86 0.42
CA ILE A 324 18.80 -16.57 -0.99
C ILE A 324 19.55 -17.77 -1.57
N GLY A 325 19.05 -18.31 -2.69
CA GLY A 325 19.58 -19.56 -3.28
C GLY A 325 19.09 -20.85 -2.60
N GLY A 326 18.20 -20.80 -1.63
CA GLY A 326 17.54 -21.97 -1.05
C GLY A 326 16.70 -22.73 -2.08
N LYS A 327 16.61 -24.05 -1.94
CA LYS A 327 15.98 -24.94 -2.97
C LYS A 327 14.51 -24.60 -3.26
N ALA A 328 13.77 -24.13 -2.26
CA ALA A 328 12.35 -23.80 -2.37
C ALA A 328 12.08 -22.29 -2.32
N VAL A 329 13.12 -21.44 -2.27
CA VAL A 329 12.93 -19.99 -2.33
C VAL A 329 12.32 -19.60 -3.68
N GLY A 330 11.31 -18.70 -3.65
CA GLY A 330 10.58 -18.31 -4.83
C GLY A 330 9.60 -19.36 -5.36
N GLN A 331 9.53 -20.55 -4.76
CA GLN A 331 8.51 -21.54 -5.10
C GLN A 331 7.22 -21.27 -4.30
N VAL A 332 6.11 -21.75 -4.83
CA VAL A 332 4.81 -21.67 -4.16
C VAL A 332 4.63 -22.90 -3.28
N THR A 333 4.48 -22.67 -1.96
CA THR A 333 4.07 -23.73 -1.03
C THR A 333 2.52 -23.84 -1.10
N PRO A 334 1.99 -25.06 -1.37
CA PRO A 334 0.55 -25.27 -1.43
C PRO A 334 -0.18 -24.84 -0.17
N LEU A 335 -1.40 -24.32 -0.31
CA LEU A 335 -2.22 -23.89 0.84
C LEU A 335 -2.44 -25.01 1.86
N ALA A 336 -2.62 -26.25 1.40
CA ALA A 336 -2.77 -27.42 2.26
C ALA A 336 -1.57 -27.65 3.19
N ASP A 337 -0.37 -27.29 2.74
CA ASP A 337 0.87 -27.50 3.49
C ASP A 337 1.17 -26.32 4.43
N ILE A 338 0.96 -25.08 3.95
CA ILE A 338 1.24 -23.88 4.74
C ILE A 338 0.12 -23.56 5.74
N GLY A 339 -1.12 -23.87 5.42
CA GLY A 339 -2.29 -23.76 6.28
C GLY A 339 -2.73 -22.35 6.66
N THR A 340 -2.23 -21.30 5.96
CA THR A 340 -2.59 -19.90 6.23
C THR A 340 -3.95 -19.52 5.65
N ASP A 341 -4.43 -18.31 5.90
CA ASP A 341 -5.72 -17.82 5.42
C ASP A 341 -5.89 -17.99 3.91
N PRO A 342 -7.00 -18.57 3.42
CA PRO A 342 -7.22 -18.86 2.00
C PRO A 342 -7.80 -17.69 1.21
N GLU A 343 -8.36 -16.66 1.85
CA GLU A 343 -9.22 -15.67 1.21
C GLU A 343 -8.53 -14.90 0.09
N ARG A 344 -7.32 -14.38 0.36
CA ARG A 344 -6.55 -13.70 -0.67
C ARG A 344 -6.26 -14.61 -1.87
N LEU A 345 -5.83 -15.86 -1.62
CA LEU A 345 -5.56 -16.83 -2.67
C LEU A 345 -6.82 -17.11 -3.50
N ASN A 346 -7.96 -17.30 -2.85
CA ASN A 346 -9.24 -17.58 -3.51
C ASN A 346 -9.74 -16.37 -4.32
N SER A 347 -9.43 -15.15 -3.87
CA SER A 347 -9.82 -13.93 -4.56
C SER A 347 -9.10 -13.75 -5.91
N PHE A 348 -7.89 -14.30 -6.09
CA PHE A 348 -7.21 -14.28 -7.39
C PHE A 348 -7.58 -15.51 -8.21
N THR A 349 -8.47 -15.36 -9.18
CA THR A 349 -8.97 -16.46 -10.02
C THR A 349 -8.18 -16.61 -11.34
N ALA A 350 -8.29 -17.75 -12.02
CA ALA A 350 -7.71 -17.94 -13.36
C ALA A 350 -8.29 -16.93 -14.36
N ALA A 351 -9.59 -16.68 -14.31
CA ALA A 351 -10.22 -15.67 -15.16
C ALA A 351 -9.69 -14.25 -14.91
N LEU A 352 -9.37 -13.90 -13.65
CA LEU A 352 -8.72 -12.62 -13.35
C LEU A 352 -7.29 -12.57 -13.93
N ALA A 353 -6.52 -13.65 -13.80
CA ALA A 353 -5.18 -13.72 -14.38
C ALA A 353 -5.19 -13.51 -15.91
N GLU A 354 -6.11 -14.16 -16.61
CA GLU A 354 -6.32 -13.97 -18.06
C GLU A 354 -6.63 -12.50 -18.40
N LYS A 355 -7.51 -11.86 -17.63
CA LYS A 355 -7.83 -10.42 -17.79
C LYS A 355 -6.64 -9.53 -17.49
N MET A 356 -5.89 -9.80 -16.41
CA MET A 356 -4.66 -9.07 -16.09
C MET A 356 -3.66 -9.11 -17.26
N ASN A 357 -3.52 -10.24 -17.93
CA ASN A 357 -2.65 -10.42 -19.09
C ASN A 357 -3.11 -9.64 -20.34
N THR A 358 -4.26 -8.98 -20.30
CA THR A 358 -4.68 -8.04 -21.37
C THR A 358 -4.28 -6.59 -21.10
N LEU A 359 -3.83 -6.26 -19.90
CA LEU A 359 -3.39 -4.90 -19.55
C LEU A 359 -2.20 -4.48 -20.42
N GLY A 360 -2.25 -3.26 -20.91
CA GLY A 360 -1.24 -2.75 -21.82
C GLY A 360 -1.31 -3.34 -23.23
N ALA A 361 -2.44 -3.92 -23.64
CA ALA A 361 -2.61 -4.42 -25.02
C ALA A 361 -2.21 -3.34 -26.05
N GLY A 362 -1.40 -3.73 -27.04
CA GLY A 362 -0.84 -2.81 -28.03
C GLY A 362 0.36 -1.98 -27.54
N LYS A 363 0.76 -2.09 -26.29
CA LYS A 363 1.96 -1.46 -25.72
C LYS A 363 3.12 -2.47 -25.65
N PRO A 364 4.39 -2.02 -25.70
CA PRO A 364 5.56 -2.90 -25.56
C PRO A 364 5.64 -3.63 -24.21
N TRP A 365 4.97 -3.07 -23.19
CA TRP A 365 4.96 -3.59 -21.82
C TRP A 365 3.68 -4.35 -21.46
N LYS A 366 2.91 -4.82 -22.44
CA LYS A 366 1.72 -5.65 -22.21
C LYS A 366 2.01 -6.78 -21.23
N PHE A 367 1.12 -6.98 -20.24
CA PHE A 367 1.26 -8.07 -19.28
C PHE A 367 1.01 -9.43 -19.91
N SER A 368 1.75 -10.43 -19.44
CA SER A 368 1.71 -11.81 -19.95
C SER A 368 2.06 -12.86 -18.91
N HIS A 369 2.48 -12.48 -17.71
CA HIS A 369 3.06 -13.36 -16.69
C HIS A 369 2.11 -13.67 -15.52
N PHE A 370 0.89 -13.12 -15.51
CA PHE A 370 -0.06 -13.43 -14.45
C PHE A 370 -0.63 -14.84 -14.58
N ARG A 371 -0.68 -15.56 -13.46
CA ARG A 371 -1.23 -16.92 -13.39
C ARG A 371 -1.90 -17.18 -12.04
N LYS A 372 -2.90 -18.07 -12.00
CA LYS A 372 -3.44 -18.62 -10.76
C LYS A 372 -2.48 -19.66 -10.19
N THR A 373 -2.27 -19.60 -8.87
CA THR A 373 -1.51 -20.59 -8.10
C THR A 373 -2.40 -21.28 -7.07
N ASN A 374 -1.84 -22.22 -6.32
CA ASN A 374 -2.54 -22.99 -5.29
C ASN A 374 -1.99 -22.73 -3.87
N GLY A 375 -1.18 -21.68 -3.67
CA GLY A 375 -0.56 -21.43 -2.36
C GLY A 375 0.14 -20.09 -2.27
N TYR A 376 1.14 -20.01 -1.41
CA TYR A 376 1.90 -18.79 -1.14
C TYR A 376 3.39 -18.95 -1.45
N ALA A 377 4.00 -17.89 -1.98
CA ALA A 377 5.38 -17.90 -2.41
C ALA A 377 6.36 -17.76 -1.23
N ASN A 378 7.40 -18.57 -1.23
CA ASN A 378 8.48 -18.50 -0.25
C ASN A 378 9.45 -17.38 -0.62
N MET A 379 9.65 -16.42 0.28
CA MET A 379 10.46 -15.24 0.01
C MET A 379 11.69 -15.15 0.93
N PRO A 380 12.80 -14.56 0.45
CA PRO A 380 13.93 -14.22 1.30
C PRO A 380 13.54 -13.34 2.48
N LEU A 381 14.23 -13.47 3.61
CA LEU A 381 13.91 -12.78 4.87
C LEU A 381 14.73 -11.50 5.11
N ASP A 382 15.41 -10.97 4.09
CA ASP A 382 16.15 -9.71 4.18
C ASP A 382 15.26 -8.58 4.72
N GLY A 383 15.69 -7.93 5.80
CA GLY A 383 14.92 -6.88 6.49
C GLY A 383 13.64 -7.38 7.15
N ILE A 384 13.58 -8.64 7.57
CA ILE A 384 12.37 -9.25 8.13
C ILE A 384 11.83 -8.47 9.33
N TRP A 385 12.68 -7.85 10.13
CA TRP A 385 12.27 -7.07 11.28
C TRP A 385 11.38 -5.86 10.95
N LEU A 386 11.48 -5.33 9.72
CA LEU A 386 10.67 -4.21 9.22
C LEU A 386 9.33 -4.65 8.61
N ARG A 387 9.04 -5.95 8.56
CA ARG A 387 7.88 -6.48 7.85
C ARG A 387 6.70 -6.84 8.76
N ALA A 388 6.80 -6.48 10.05
CA ALA A 388 5.68 -6.69 10.98
C ALA A 388 4.48 -5.78 10.60
N PRO A 389 3.24 -6.29 10.78
CA PRO A 389 2.83 -7.64 11.19
C PRO A 389 3.06 -8.69 10.10
N TYR A 390 3.19 -9.95 10.48
CA TYR A 390 3.61 -11.05 9.61
C TYR A 390 2.43 -11.83 9.01
N LEU A 391 2.73 -12.76 8.12
CA LEU A 391 1.88 -13.46 7.17
C LEU A 391 1.37 -12.52 6.05
N HIS A 392 0.82 -13.12 4.98
CA HIS A 392 0.35 -12.36 3.81
C HIS A 392 -0.78 -11.36 4.12
N ASN A 393 -1.52 -11.59 5.19
CA ASN A 393 -2.62 -10.73 5.65
C ASN A 393 -2.27 -9.88 6.88
N GLY A 394 -1.00 -9.95 7.37
CA GLY A 394 -0.53 -9.22 8.53
C GLY A 394 -1.25 -9.57 9.82
N SER A 395 -1.62 -10.85 10.00
CA SER A 395 -2.42 -11.33 11.14
C SER A 395 -1.61 -11.76 12.35
N VAL A 396 -0.27 -11.75 12.26
CA VAL A 396 0.63 -12.11 13.35
C VAL A 396 1.50 -10.92 13.72
N PRO A 397 1.37 -10.33 14.91
CA PRO A 397 1.93 -9.00 15.20
C PRO A 397 3.46 -8.95 15.35
N SER A 398 4.13 -10.07 15.65
CA SER A 398 5.58 -10.09 15.91
C SER A 398 6.25 -11.41 15.48
N LEU A 399 7.58 -11.41 15.30
CA LEU A 399 8.33 -12.64 15.07
C LEU A 399 8.18 -13.62 16.22
N ARG A 400 8.10 -13.12 17.46
CA ARG A 400 7.83 -13.97 18.62
C ARG A 400 6.50 -14.71 18.43
N ALA A 401 5.43 -14.01 18.14
CA ALA A 401 4.12 -14.62 17.91
C ALA A 401 4.11 -15.55 16.68
N LEU A 402 4.97 -15.31 15.68
CA LEU A 402 5.11 -16.19 14.52
C LEU A 402 5.75 -17.53 14.91
N LEU A 403 6.82 -17.50 15.71
CA LEU A 403 7.60 -18.69 16.13
C LEU A 403 7.02 -19.38 17.38
N PHE A 404 6.15 -18.70 18.11
CA PHE A 404 5.39 -19.24 19.24
C PHE A 404 3.89 -19.16 18.94
N PRO A 405 3.34 -20.05 18.11
CA PRO A 405 1.97 -19.95 17.63
C PRO A 405 0.90 -19.92 18.72
N ASP A 406 1.19 -20.53 19.87
CA ASP A 406 0.27 -20.55 21.02
C ASP A 406 0.19 -19.17 21.71
N GLU A 407 1.12 -18.24 21.41
CA GLU A 407 1.11 -16.84 21.88
C GLU A 407 0.42 -15.88 20.87
N ARG A 408 -0.11 -16.37 19.76
CA ARG A 408 -0.80 -15.52 18.78
C ARG A 408 -2.08 -14.95 19.36
N PRO A 409 -2.23 -13.61 19.42
CA PRO A 409 -3.44 -13.02 19.97
C PRO A 409 -4.63 -13.20 19.01
N ARG A 410 -5.84 -13.34 19.58
CA ARG A 410 -7.07 -13.26 18.78
C ARG A 410 -7.33 -11.85 18.27
N THR A 411 -6.99 -10.84 19.07
CA THR A 411 -7.17 -9.43 18.71
C THR A 411 -5.94 -8.63 19.10
N PHE A 412 -5.57 -7.67 18.27
CA PHE A 412 -4.48 -6.72 18.52
C PHE A 412 -4.73 -5.41 17.77
N TYR A 413 -3.87 -4.41 17.94
CA TYR A 413 -4.01 -3.11 17.28
C TYR A 413 -2.90 -2.93 16.23
N ARG A 414 -3.27 -2.42 15.04
CA ARG A 414 -2.38 -2.15 13.92
C ARG A 414 -2.23 -0.66 13.66
N GLY A 415 -1.08 -0.23 13.12
CA GLY A 415 -0.84 1.15 12.68
C GLY A 415 -0.08 2.01 13.67
N TYR A 416 0.22 1.52 14.89
CA TYR A 416 1.09 2.21 15.83
C TYR A 416 2.55 1.97 15.47
N ASP A 417 3.40 2.99 15.48
CA ASP A 417 4.77 2.95 14.98
C ASP A 417 5.86 2.86 16.07
N VAL A 418 5.48 2.67 17.33
CA VAL A 418 6.43 2.31 18.39
C VAL A 418 6.76 0.82 18.28
N TYR A 419 8.06 0.50 18.32
CA TYR A 419 8.55 -0.84 18.03
C TYR A 419 8.89 -1.61 19.31
N ASP A 420 8.43 -2.85 19.43
CA ASP A 420 8.81 -3.81 20.45
C ASP A 420 10.06 -4.60 19.98
N TRP A 421 11.21 -4.16 20.42
CA TRP A 421 12.51 -4.71 20.03
C TRP A 421 12.76 -6.14 20.53
N GLN A 422 12.03 -6.58 21.57
CA GLN A 422 12.14 -7.95 22.11
C GLN A 422 11.29 -8.93 21.31
N LYS A 423 10.03 -8.56 21.07
CA LYS A 423 9.10 -9.39 20.30
C LYS A 423 9.38 -9.30 18.79
N VAL A 424 10.13 -8.33 18.34
CA VAL A 424 10.41 -7.99 16.92
C VAL A 424 9.10 -7.75 16.15
N GLY A 425 8.49 -6.63 16.45
CA GLY A 425 7.23 -6.18 15.87
C GLY A 425 6.82 -4.85 16.46
N PHE A 426 5.67 -4.30 16.03
CA PHE A 426 5.15 -3.07 16.61
C PHE A 426 4.40 -3.35 17.92
N VAL A 427 4.41 -2.37 18.83
CA VAL A 427 3.55 -2.43 20.02
C VAL A 427 2.09 -2.50 19.55
N SER A 428 1.45 -3.63 19.83
CA SER A 428 0.14 -4.00 19.28
C SER A 428 -0.91 -4.25 20.37
N GLU A 429 -0.55 -4.09 21.63
CA GLU A 429 -1.40 -4.32 22.79
C GLU A 429 -1.25 -3.18 23.80
N GLY A 430 -2.24 -3.04 24.68
CA GLY A 430 -2.26 -2.03 25.73
C GLY A 430 -2.82 -0.69 25.29
N PRO A 431 -2.96 0.25 26.25
CA PRO A 431 -3.69 1.53 26.03
C PRO A 431 -3.09 2.41 24.94
N ASP A 432 -1.78 2.39 24.76
CA ASP A 432 -1.13 3.18 23.71
C ASP A 432 -1.39 2.62 22.32
N ALA A 433 -1.34 1.29 22.15
CA ALA A 433 -1.69 0.64 20.90
C ALA A 433 -3.16 0.86 20.55
N GLU A 434 -4.06 0.78 21.52
CA GLU A 434 -5.49 1.04 21.34
C GLU A 434 -5.76 2.47 20.88
N ARG A 435 -5.15 3.47 21.52
CA ARG A 435 -5.32 4.88 21.19
C ARG A 435 -4.77 5.26 19.81
N ASN A 436 -3.67 4.64 19.40
CA ASN A 436 -2.94 4.97 18.18
C ASN A 436 -3.27 4.06 16.99
N GLY A 437 -3.78 2.87 17.25
CA GLY A 437 -4.03 1.83 16.26
C GLY A 437 -5.49 1.64 15.89
N VAL A 438 -5.70 0.64 15.07
CA VAL A 438 -7.02 0.09 14.72
C VAL A 438 -7.08 -1.35 15.16
N ARG A 439 -8.16 -1.72 15.84
CA ARG A 439 -8.40 -3.08 16.31
C ARG A 439 -8.46 -4.04 15.11
N PHE A 440 -7.69 -5.10 15.19
CA PHE A 440 -7.65 -6.20 14.24
C PHE A 440 -8.13 -7.47 14.93
N ASP A 441 -9.13 -8.15 14.34
CA ASP A 441 -9.69 -9.39 14.87
C ASP A 441 -9.39 -10.54 13.91
N THR A 442 -8.63 -11.52 14.39
CA THR A 442 -8.21 -12.68 13.57
C THR A 442 -9.34 -13.67 13.32
N SER A 443 -10.50 -13.51 13.92
CA SER A 443 -11.69 -14.31 13.65
C SER A 443 -12.52 -13.79 12.48
N GLU A 444 -12.25 -12.58 12.00
CA GLU A 444 -12.91 -12.06 10.82
C GLU A 444 -12.37 -12.73 9.54
N ARG A 445 -13.20 -12.79 8.54
CA ARG A 445 -12.88 -13.39 7.25
C ARG A 445 -11.69 -12.71 6.58
N GLY A 446 -10.68 -13.47 6.12
CA GLY A 446 -9.43 -12.96 5.54
C GLY A 446 -8.40 -12.49 6.57
N ASN A 447 -8.69 -12.60 7.87
CA ASN A 447 -7.84 -12.16 8.96
C ASN A 447 -7.23 -13.31 9.76
N SER A 448 -7.48 -14.56 9.40
CA SER A 448 -6.98 -15.71 10.18
C SER A 448 -5.47 -15.66 10.36
N ASN A 449 -5.02 -15.90 11.59
CA ASN A 449 -3.61 -16.04 11.97
C ASN A 449 -3.15 -17.51 12.02
N ALA A 450 -3.91 -18.43 11.46
CA ALA A 450 -3.55 -19.84 11.34
C ALA A 450 -2.37 -20.08 10.39
N GLY A 451 -1.83 -21.30 10.45
CA GLY A 451 -0.81 -21.79 9.53
C GLY A 451 0.60 -21.27 9.78
N HIS A 452 1.51 -21.59 8.85
CA HIS A 452 2.95 -21.35 8.97
C HIS A 452 3.51 -21.82 10.34
N LEU A 453 3.27 -23.09 10.65
CA LEU A 453 3.66 -23.69 11.94
C LEU A 453 5.09 -24.24 11.94
N TYR A 454 5.89 -23.88 10.97
CA TYR A 454 7.30 -24.31 10.86
C TYR A 454 8.09 -23.84 12.08
N GLY A 455 8.83 -24.77 12.68
CA GLY A 455 9.58 -24.52 13.90
C GLY A 455 8.77 -24.57 15.21
N ARG A 456 7.46 -24.88 15.16
CA ARG A 456 6.61 -25.02 16.36
C ARG A 456 7.16 -26.05 17.35
N ASP A 457 7.68 -27.16 16.84
CA ASP A 457 8.17 -28.29 17.66
C ASP A 457 9.64 -28.13 18.09
N LEU A 458 10.30 -27.05 17.72
CA LEU A 458 11.64 -26.71 18.21
C LEU A 458 11.61 -26.39 19.70
N PRO A 459 12.67 -26.75 20.46
CA PRO A 459 12.82 -26.32 21.85
C PRO A 459 12.64 -24.79 21.98
N PRO A 460 12.02 -24.31 23.07
CA PRO A 460 11.85 -22.86 23.28
C PRO A 460 13.16 -22.06 23.17
N ALA A 461 14.26 -22.59 23.71
CA ALA A 461 15.57 -21.94 23.62
C ALA A 461 16.07 -21.81 22.17
N ASP A 462 15.77 -22.78 21.30
CA ASP A 462 16.13 -22.74 19.88
C ASP A 462 15.28 -21.70 19.12
N ARG A 463 14.01 -21.57 19.46
CA ARG A 463 13.13 -20.53 18.89
C ARG A 463 13.57 -19.12 19.31
N GLU A 464 13.98 -18.94 20.58
CA GLU A 464 14.56 -17.67 21.05
C GLU A 464 15.88 -17.35 20.30
N ALA A 465 16.76 -18.36 20.14
CA ALA A 465 17.99 -18.18 19.39
C ALA A 465 17.72 -17.85 17.91
N LEU A 466 16.70 -18.45 17.31
CA LEU A 466 16.27 -18.16 15.93
C LEU A 466 15.80 -16.70 15.81
N ILE A 467 15.06 -16.14 16.77
CA ILE A 467 14.67 -14.72 16.75
C ILE A 467 15.92 -13.84 16.71
N GLU A 468 16.93 -14.12 17.55
CA GLU A 468 18.16 -13.32 17.57
C GLU A 468 18.93 -13.39 16.23
N PHE A 469 18.97 -14.55 15.60
CA PHE A 469 19.52 -14.68 14.26
C PHE A 469 18.69 -13.92 13.21
N LEU A 470 17.37 -13.98 13.27
CA LEU A 470 16.50 -13.29 12.32
C LEU A 470 16.62 -11.75 12.42
N LYS A 471 17.01 -11.19 13.55
CA LYS A 471 17.36 -9.78 13.70
C LYS A 471 18.56 -9.38 12.82
N THR A 472 19.40 -10.34 12.41
CA THR A 472 20.58 -10.08 11.58
C THR A 472 20.31 -10.15 10.06
N GLN A 473 19.07 -10.50 9.64
CA GLN A 473 18.71 -10.70 8.23
C GLN A 473 18.29 -9.42 7.50
#